data_bb08db655dbfe21abfc2392d30ab7bfc
#
_entry.id   bb08db655dbfe21abfc2392d30ab7bfc
#
_cell.length_a   1.000
_cell.length_b   1.000
_cell.length_c   1.000
_cell.angle_alpha   90.00
_cell.angle_beta   90.00
_cell.angle_gamma   90.00
#
_symmetry.space_group_name_H-M   'P 1'
#
loop_
_entity.id
_entity.type
_entity.pdbx_description
1 polymer ?
#
loop_
_entity_poly.entity_id
_entity_poly.type
_entity_poly.pdbx_seq_one_letter_code
_entity_poly.pdbx_strand_id
1 'polypeptide(L)'
;MSLTVMVFTLLTCFGGGYFISKALGLNWKLSNLISAGTGICGGSAIAAIAPTIDADDNDVAYAMSATFLFDMAMIVLFPIMGRALGMTDQAFGIWAGTAVNDTSSVVATGYAFSEAAGDFATMVKLTRTLAIISTVIVFALVQLNLKRKEAMALQQDGSALKAEFSIKKIFPWFILGSVSYTHLRAHETLANLV
;
A
#
# COMPACT_ATOMS: atom_id res chain seq x y z
N MET A 1 -17.32 -5.16 -9.87
CA MET A 1 -17.07 -5.87 -8.60
C MET A 1 -15.74 -5.48 -7.93
N SER A 2 -14.62 -5.45 -8.65
CA SER A 2 -13.29 -5.17 -8.10
C SER A 2 -13.15 -3.79 -7.42
N LEU A 3 -13.65 -2.72 -8.03
CA LEU A 3 -13.57 -1.35 -7.46
C LEU A 3 -14.36 -1.18 -6.16
N THR A 4 -15.54 -1.78 -6.05
CA THR A 4 -16.35 -1.70 -4.83
C THR A 4 -15.66 -2.41 -3.66
N VAL A 5 -15.10 -3.60 -3.92
CA VAL A 5 -14.33 -4.35 -2.93
C VAL A 5 -13.07 -3.56 -2.51
N MET A 6 -12.40 -2.92 -3.47
CA MET A 6 -11.23 -2.09 -3.21
C MET A 6 -11.55 -0.91 -2.27
N VAL A 7 -12.61 -0.15 -2.56
CA VAL A 7 -13.02 0.99 -1.71
C VAL A 7 -13.41 0.50 -0.31
N PHE A 8 -14.19 -0.57 -0.22
CA PHE A 8 -14.57 -1.14 1.07
C PHE A 8 -13.37 -1.61 1.88
N THR A 9 -12.41 -2.28 1.24
CA THR A 9 -11.17 -2.75 1.90
C THR A 9 -10.33 -1.57 2.40
N LEU A 10 -10.16 -0.52 1.58
CA LEU A 10 -9.44 0.68 2.00
C LEU A 10 -10.09 1.36 3.20
N LEU A 11 -11.41 1.57 3.15
CA LEU A 11 -12.15 2.15 4.27
C LEU A 11 -12.02 1.30 5.54
N THR A 12 -12.07 -0.02 5.42
CA THR A 12 -11.92 -0.94 6.56
C THR A 12 -10.50 -0.91 7.10
N CYS A 13 -9.47 -0.93 6.24
CA CYS A 13 -8.08 -0.90 6.66
C CYS A 13 -7.70 0.42 7.35
N PHE A 14 -8.05 1.56 6.76
CA PHE A 14 -7.74 2.85 7.38
C PHE A 14 -8.64 3.15 8.58
N GLY A 15 -9.94 2.85 8.51
CA GLY A 15 -10.88 3.01 9.63
C GLY A 15 -10.53 2.08 10.79
N GLY A 16 -10.39 0.79 10.53
CA GLY A 16 -9.98 -0.21 11.53
C GLY A 16 -8.60 0.09 12.10
N GLY A 17 -7.62 0.43 11.24
CA GLY A 17 -6.28 0.84 11.65
C GLY A 17 -6.30 2.05 12.58
N TYR A 18 -7.13 3.06 12.32
CA TYR A 18 -7.31 4.21 13.20
C TYR A 18 -7.81 3.81 14.59
N PHE A 19 -8.85 2.98 14.67
CA PHE A 19 -9.39 2.53 15.96
C PHE A 19 -8.41 1.67 16.74
N ILE A 20 -7.75 0.72 16.08
CA ILE A 20 -6.75 -0.16 16.70
C ILE A 20 -5.54 0.64 17.18
N SER A 21 -5.03 1.56 16.38
CA SER A 21 -3.88 2.39 16.76
C SER A 21 -4.19 3.27 17.97
N LYS A 22 -5.39 3.83 18.02
CA LYS A 22 -5.85 4.60 19.18
C LYS A 22 -5.95 3.75 20.44
N ALA A 23 -6.42 2.52 20.33
CA ALA A 23 -6.52 1.58 21.44
C ALA A 23 -5.13 1.14 21.94
N LEU A 24 -4.16 0.99 21.03
CA LEU A 24 -2.79 0.56 21.35
C LEU A 24 -1.82 1.73 21.63
N GLY A 25 -2.27 2.98 21.51
CA GLY A 25 -1.42 4.16 21.70
C GLY A 25 -0.31 4.31 20.66
N LEU A 26 -0.50 3.78 19.45
CA LEU A 26 0.50 3.84 18.37
C LEU A 26 0.58 5.23 17.74
N ASN A 27 1.78 5.59 17.27
CA ASN A 27 2.00 6.78 16.46
C ASN A 27 1.12 6.75 15.19
N TRP A 28 0.51 7.90 14.86
CA TRP A 28 -0.35 8.03 13.69
C TRP A 28 0.35 7.68 12.37
N LYS A 29 1.67 7.98 12.26
CA LYS A 29 2.48 7.64 11.08
C LYS A 29 2.60 6.14 10.90
N LEU A 30 3.02 5.42 11.94
CA LEU A 30 3.11 3.96 11.92
C LEU A 30 1.77 3.31 11.61
N SER A 31 0.69 3.78 12.22
CA SER A 31 -0.66 3.28 11.97
C SER A 31 -1.07 3.42 10.50
N ASN A 32 -0.83 4.58 9.90
CA ASN A 32 -1.17 4.82 8.50
C ASN A 32 -0.29 4.02 7.55
N LEU A 33 0.99 3.80 7.86
CA LEU A 33 1.87 2.95 7.08
C LEU A 33 1.40 1.49 7.07
N ILE A 34 1.05 0.94 8.24
CA ILE A 34 0.52 -0.43 8.34
C ILE A 34 -0.83 -0.52 7.61
N SER A 35 -1.72 0.46 7.80
CA SER A 35 -3.02 0.48 7.12
C SER A 35 -2.90 0.54 5.60
N ALA A 36 -1.95 1.32 5.11
CA ALA A 36 -1.67 1.42 3.68
C ALA A 36 -1.04 0.13 3.12
N GLY A 37 -0.07 -0.44 3.83
CA GLY A 37 0.52 -1.72 3.48
C GLY A 37 -0.54 -2.82 3.38
N THR A 38 -1.37 -2.94 4.40
CA THR A 38 -2.46 -3.93 4.45
C THR A 38 -3.56 -3.64 3.41
N GLY A 39 -3.91 -2.37 3.23
CA GLY A 39 -5.01 -1.95 2.36
C GLY A 39 -4.68 -1.94 0.87
N ILE A 40 -3.42 -1.80 0.47
CA ILE A 40 -3.04 -1.60 -0.94
C ILE A 40 -2.16 -2.74 -1.46
N CYS A 41 -0.83 -2.66 -1.24
CA CYS A 41 0.13 -3.58 -1.85
C CYS A 41 1.38 -3.82 -1.00
N GLY A 42 1.23 -3.93 0.30
CA GLY A 42 2.33 -4.28 1.20
C GLY A 42 3.42 -3.22 1.26
N GLY A 43 4.66 -3.66 1.17
CA GLY A 43 5.86 -2.83 1.28
C GLY A 43 5.93 -1.69 0.26
N SER A 44 5.40 -1.89 -0.95
CA SER A 44 5.38 -0.85 -2.00
C SER A 44 4.56 0.36 -1.60
N ALA A 45 3.39 0.14 -0.96
CA ALA A 45 2.56 1.23 -0.45
C ALA A 45 3.23 1.95 0.71
N ILE A 46 3.87 1.22 1.62
CA ILE A 46 4.63 1.79 2.74
C ILE A 46 5.76 2.68 2.20
N ALA A 47 6.57 2.17 1.26
CA ALA A 47 7.67 2.92 0.66
C ALA A 47 7.22 4.19 -0.08
N ALA A 48 6.04 4.15 -0.71
CA ALA A 48 5.46 5.28 -1.41
C ALA A 48 4.93 6.38 -0.48
N ILE A 49 4.33 5.98 0.65
CA ILE A 49 3.67 6.90 1.57
C ILE A 49 4.65 7.45 2.61
N ALA A 50 5.63 6.67 3.05
CA ALA A 50 6.61 7.06 4.08
C ALA A 50 7.24 8.43 3.84
N PRO A 51 7.82 8.75 2.66
CA PRO A 51 8.39 10.07 2.41
C PRO A 51 7.32 11.16 2.32
N THR A 52 6.09 10.82 1.97
CA THR A 52 4.99 11.79 1.85
C THR A 52 4.54 12.31 3.21
N ILE A 53 4.59 11.47 4.25
CA ILE A 53 4.20 11.83 5.62
C ILE A 53 5.38 12.12 6.53
N ASP A 54 6.60 12.20 5.99
CA ASP A 54 7.86 12.35 6.73
C ASP A 54 7.96 11.29 7.86
N ALA A 55 7.74 10.01 7.53
CA ALA A 55 7.82 8.93 8.50
C ALA A 55 9.26 8.64 8.90
N ASP A 56 9.47 8.27 10.16
CA ASP A 56 10.79 7.89 10.66
C ASP A 56 11.17 6.50 10.13
N ASP A 57 12.47 6.27 9.93
CA ASP A 57 12.99 4.99 9.40
C ASP A 57 12.57 3.79 10.28
N ASN A 58 12.47 4.00 11.59
CA ASN A 58 11.99 2.96 12.52
C ASN A 58 10.52 2.60 12.26
N ASP A 59 9.65 3.58 12.06
CA ASP A 59 8.23 3.36 11.75
C ASP A 59 8.09 2.60 10.43
N VAL A 60 8.90 2.97 9.43
CA VAL A 60 8.93 2.28 8.13
C VAL A 60 9.38 0.83 8.30
N ALA A 61 10.47 0.59 9.05
CA ALA A 61 11.00 -0.74 9.29
C ALA A 61 10.00 -1.62 10.05
N TYR A 62 9.32 -1.10 11.07
CA TYR A 62 8.27 -1.83 11.79
C TYR A 62 7.07 -2.15 10.91
N ALA A 63 6.58 -1.19 10.12
CA ALA A 63 5.46 -1.40 9.23
C ALA A 63 5.76 -2.45 8.15
N MET A 64 6.95 -2.37 7.53
CA MET A 64 7.40 -3.35 6.53
C MET A 64 7.57 -4.74 7.15
N SER A 65 8.21 -4.85 8.32
CA SER A 65 8.44 -6.12 8.99
C SER A 65 7.13 -6.80 9.37
N ALA A 66 6.19 -6.05 9.95
CA ALA A 66 4.87 -6.57 10.33
C ALA A 66 4.11 -7.08 9.11
N THR A 67 4.08 -6.30 8.01
CA THR A 67 3.40 -6.68 6.77
C THR A 67 4.03 -7.93 6.16
N PHE A 68 5.36 -7.99 6.13
CA PHE A 68 6.09 -9.12 5.55
C PHE A 68 5.90 -10.42 6.37
N LEU A 69 5.98 -10.35 7.70
CA LEU A 69 5.72 -11.51 8.56
C LEU A 69 4.30 -12.06 8.38
N PHE A 70 3.33 -11.16 8.24
CA PHE A 70 1.96 -11.55 7.98
C PHE A 70 1.82 -12.25 6.62
N ASP A 71 2.45 -11.71 5.58
CA ASP A 71 2.44 -12.30 4.24
C ASP A 71 3.09 -13.68 4.21
N MET A 72 4.21 -13.88 4.91
CA MET A 72 4.87 -15.19 5.04
C MET A 72 3.92 -16.23 5.65
N ALA A 73 3.18 -15.86 6.68
CA ALA A 73 2.17 -16.75 7.28
C ALA A 73 1.03 -17.05 6.28
N MET A 74 0.57 -16.06 5.52
CA MET A 74 -0.53 -16.20 4.56
C MET A 74 -0.19 -17.10 3.37
N ILE A 75 1.06 -17.07 2.87
CA ILE A 75 1.51 -17.94 1.77
C ILE A 75 1.30 -19.42 2.15
N VAL A 76 1.50 -19.77 3.41
CA VAL A 76 1.38 -21.16 3.88
C VAL A 76 -0.05 -21.50 4.30
N LEU A 77 -0.67 -20.62 5.10
CA LEU A 77 -1.96 -20.90 5.73
C LEU A 77 -3.14 -20.81 4.75
N PHE A 78 -3.15 -19.86 3.84
CA PHE A 78 -4.28 -19.64 2.95
C PHE A 78 -4.58 -20.80 2.00
N PRO A 79 -3.61 -21.40 1.31
CA PRO A 79 -3.88 -22.55 0.45
C PRO A 79 -4.43 -23.76 1.24
N ILE A 80 -3.94 -23.97 2.47
CA ILE A 80 -4.42 -25.02 3.35
C ILE A 80 -5.87 -24.76 3.75
N MET A 81 -6.17 -23.54 4.20
CA MET A 81 -7.52 -23.13 4.59
C MET A 81 -8.48 -23.15 3.42
N GLY A 82 -8.06 -22.67 2.25
CA GLY A 82 -8.88 -22.67 1.04
C GLY A 82 -9.30 -24.07 0.60
N ARG A 83 -8.38 -25.04 0.67
CA ARG A 83 -8.66 -26.45 0.40
C ARG A 83 -9.58 -27.06 1.46
N ALA A 84 -9.33 -26.78 2.74
CA ALA A 84 -10.17 -27.27 3.84
C ALA A 84 -11.60 -26.74 3.77
N LEU A 85 -11.78 -25.51 3.27
CA LEU A 85 -13.10 -24.89 3.06
C LEU A 85 -13.75 -25.25 1.74
N GLY A 86 -13.10 -26.05 0.88
CA GLY A 86 -13.63 -26.45 -0.43
C GLY A 86 -13.86 -25.27 -1.37
N MET A 87 -13.02 -24.24 -1.30
CA MET A 87 -13.19 -23.03 -2.13
C MET A 87 -12.96 -23.32 -3.61
N THR A 88 -13.73 -22.66 -4.48
CA THR A 88 -13.47 -22.66 -5.93
C THR A 88 -12.27 -21.75 -6.23
N ASP A 89 -11.61 -21.98 -7.37
CA ASP A 89 -10.45 -21.18 -7.80
C ASP A 89 -10.74 -19.68 -7.81
N GLN A 90 -11.91 -19.28 -8.31
CA GLN A 90 -12.32 -17.88 -8.33
C GLN A 90 -12.52 -17.29 -6.93
N ALA A 91 -13.19 -18.03 -6.04
CA ALA A 91 -13.43 -17.59 -4.67
C ALA A 91 -12.10 -17.47 -3.90
N PHE A 92 -11.21 -18.46 -4.06
CA PHE A 92 -9.89 -18.41 -3.47
C PHE A 92 -9.05 -17.26 -4.04
N GLY A 93 -9.08 -17.06 -5.37
CA GLY A 93 -8.37 -15.97 -6.02
C GLY A 93 -8.81 -14.58 -5.54
N ILE A 94 -10.12 -14.36 -5.37
CA ILE A 94 -10.64 -13.10 -4.76
C ILE A 94 -10.13 -12.96 -3.34
N TRP A 95 -10.22 -14.01 -2.53
CA TRP A 95 -9.81 -13.99 -1.13
C TRP A 95 -8.31 -13.73 -0.99
N ALA A 96 -7.46 -14.49 -1.68
CA ALA A 96 -6.02 -14.30 -1.67
C ALA A 96 -5.61 -12.91 -2.21
N GLY A 97 -6.16 -12.49 -3.35
CA GLY A 97 -5.89 -11.18 -3.96
C GLY A 97 -6.32 -9.98 -3.11
N THR A 98 -7.30 -10.16 -2.20
CA THR A 98 -7.77 -9.09 -1.31
C THR A 98 -7.15 -9.14 0.08
N ALA A 99 -6.82 -10.30 0.61
CA ALA A 99 -6.37 -10.45 1.99
C ALA A 99 -4.84 -10.48 2.14
N VAL A 100 -4.11 -11.05 1.19
CA VAL A 100 -2.64 -11.05 1.22
C VAL A 100 -2.13 -9.68 0.80
N ASN A 101 -1.12 -9.14 1.50
CA ASN A 101 -0.75 -7.72 1.34
C ASN A 101 0.15 -7.49 0.12
N ASP A 102 1.29 -8.17 0.00
CA ASP A 102 2.22 -7.95 -1.09
C ASP A 102 1.84 -8.73 -2.36
N THR A 103 2.14 -8.16 -3.53
CA THR A 103 1.80 -8.76 -4.82
C THR A 103 2.54 -10.08 -5.06
N SER A 104 3.82 -10.17 -4.69
CA SER A 104 4.59 -11.41 -4.82
C SER A 104 4.04 -12.52 -3.94
N SER A 105 3.60 -12.18 -2.73
CA SER A 105 2.97 -13.10 -1.79
C SER A 105 1.60 -13.57 -2.28
N VAL A 106 0.82 -12.70 -2.94
CA VAL A 106 -0.44 -13.06 -3.60
C VAL A 106 -0.21 -14.08 -4.70
N VAL A 107 0.78 -13.84 -5.56
CA VAL A 107 1.18 -14.76 -6.63
C VAL A 107 1.56 -16.12 -6.04
N ALA A 108 2.46 -16.15 -5.06
CA ALA A 108 2.87 -17.39 -4.39
C ALA A 108 1.69 -18.12 -3.75
N THR A 109 0.80 -17.41 -3.04
CA THR A 109 -0.39 -17.96 -2.39
C THR A 109 -1.38 -18.54 -3.41
N GLY A 110 -1.64 -17.80 -4.49
CA GLY A 110 -2.59 -18.18 -5.54
C GLY A 110 -2.15 -19.44 -6.26
N TYR A 111 -0.91 -19.47 -6.76
CA TYR A 111 -0.37 -20.62 -7.48
C TYR A 111 -0.13 -21.84 -6.57
N ALA A 112 0.08 -21.65 -5.26
CA ALA A 112 0.12 -22.77 -4.31
C ALA A 112 -1.24 -23.45 -4.15
N PHE A 113 -2.34 -22.79 -4.48
CA PHE A 113 -3.68 -23.39 -4.48
C PHE A 113 -3.99 -24.06 -5.84
N SER A 114 -3.96 -23.30 -6.94
CA SER A 114 -4.10 -23.76 -8.32
C SER A 114 -3.61 -22.69 -9.31
N GLU A 115 -3.33 -23.08 -10.55
CA GLU A 115 -2.93 -22.15 -11.61
C GLU A 115 -4.03 -21.10 -11.89
N ALA A 116 -5.27 -21.54 -12.04
CA ALA A 116 -6.41 -20.66 -12.26
C ALA A 116 -6.66 -19.68 -11.11
N ALA A 117 -6.47 -20.12 -9.85
CA ALA A 117 -6.56 -19.24 -8.68
C ALA A 117 -5.42 -18.23 -8.64
N GLY A 118 -4.22 -18.62 -9.05
CA GLY A 118 -3.05 -17.74 -9.14
C GLY A 118 -3.24 -16.60 -10.12
N ASP A 119 -3.68 -16.90 -11.33
CA ASP A 119 -3.99 -15.90 -12.36
C ASP A 119 -5.08 -14.94 -11.90
N PHE A 120 -6.15 -15.47 -11.32
CA PHE A 120 -7.26 -14.65 -10.85
C PHE A 120 -6.88 -13.77 -9.65
N ALA A 121 -6.14 -14.30 -8.67
CA ALA A 121 -5.63 -13.55 -7.52
C ALA A 121 -4.72 -12.40 -7.96
N THR A 122 -3.85 -12.67 -8.94
CA THR A 122 -2.93 -11.67 -9.49
C THR A 122 -3.70 -10.53 -10.17
N MET A 123 -4.71 -10.82 -10.99
CA MET A 123 -5.56 -9.80 -11.62
C MET A 123 -6.29 -8.93 -10.58
N VAL A 124 -6.86 -9.56 -9.56
CA VAL A 124 -7.53 -8.85 -8.47
C VAL A 124 -6.55 -7.92 -7.75
N LYS A 125 -5.33 -8.40 -7.47
CA LYS A 125 -4.30 -7.62 -6.78
C LYS A 125 -3.81 -6.43 -7.60
N LEU A 126 -3.54 -6.62 -8.89
CA LEU A 126 -3.08 -5.54 -9.77
C LEU A 126 -4.11 -4.40 -9.84
N THR A 127 -5.40 -4.71 -9.84
CA THR A 127 -6.47 -3.69 -9.78
C THR A 127 -6.37 -2.87 -8.49
N ARG A 128 -6.06 -3.50 -7.34
CA ARG A 128 -5.88 -2.80 -6.05
C ARG A 128 -4.64 -1.90 -6.04
N THR A 129 -3.58 -2.33 -6.68
CA THR A 129 -2.32 -1.57 -6.72
C THR A 129 -2.51 -0.19 -7.36
N LEU A 130 -3.48 -0.02 -8.26
CA LEU A 130 -3.82 1.30 -8.82
C LEU A 130 -4.28 2.30 -7.76
N ALA A 131 -4.81 1.84 -6.63
CA ALA A 131 -5.22 2.72 -5.52
C ALA A 131 -4.05 3.46 -4.87
N ILE A 132 -2.79 3.04 -5.09
CA ILE A 132 -1.60 3.70 -4.53
C ILE A 132 -1.54 5.17 -4.94
N ILE A 133 -1.86 5.48 -6.21
CA ILE A 133 -1.80 6.84 -6.75
C ILE A 133 -2.77 7.75 -6.00
N SER A 134 -4.04 7.32 -5.90
CA SER A 134 -5.08 8.09 -5.20
C SER A 134 -4.73 8.26 -3.72
N THR A 135 -4.22 7.22 -3.08
CA THR A 135 -3.88 7.25 -1.64
C THR A 135 -2.69 8.18 -1.37
N VAL A 136 -1.64 8.12 -2.18
CA VAL A 136 -0.48 9.03 -2.05
C VAL A 136 -0.89 10.49 -2.22
N ILE A 137 -1.76 10.79 -3.18
CA ILE A 137 -2.28 12.15 -3.38
C ILE A 137 -3.07 12.63 -2.14
N VAL A 138 -3.94 11.79 -1.58
CA VAL A 138 -4.70 12.12 -0.37
C VAL A 138 -3.76 12.40 0.80
N PHE A 139 -2.76 11.55 1.04
CA PHE A 139 -1.77 11.77 2.10
C PHE A 139 -0.94 13.03 1.88
N ALA A 140 -0.54 13.32 0.64
CA ALA A 140 0.17 14.55 0.31
C ALA A 140 -0.68 15.79 0.64
N LEU A 141 -1.98 15.78 0.31
CA LEU A 141 -2.89 16.88 0.64
C LEU A 141 -3.11 17.02 2.15
N VAL A 142 -3.25 15.91 2.87
CA VAL A 142 -3.37 15.92 4.34
C VAL A 142 -2.12 16.51 4.98
N GLN A 143 -0.94 16.06 4.55
CA GLN A 143 0.33 16.55 5.08
C GLN A 143 0.55 18.05 4.78
N LEU A 144 0.17 18.51 3.59
CA LEU A 144 0.16 19.94 3.24
C LEU A 144 -0.73 20.75 4.19
N ASN A 145 -1.93 20.23 4.49
CA ASN A 145 -2.86 20.91 5.39
C ASN A 145 -2.35 20.93 6.84
N LEU A 146 -1.70 19.86 7.30
CA LEU A 146 -1.09 19.82 8.63
C LEU A 146 0.06 20.82 8.74
N LYS A 147 0.99 20.81 7.79
CA LYS A 147 2.10 21.79 7.75
C LYS A 147 1.63 23.24 7.64
N ARG A 148 0.53 23.50 6.90
CA ARG A 148 -0.09 24.83 6.87
C ARG A 148 -0.63 25.27 8.22
N LYS A 149 -1.32 24.38 8.94
CA LYS A 149 -1.83 24.67 10.28
C LYS A 149 -0.71 24.94 11.28
N GLU A 150 0.36 24.15 11.23
CA GLU A 150 1.56 24.36 12.06
C GLU A 150 2.22 25.71 11.76
N ALA A 151 2.39 26.05 10.47
CA ALA A 151 2.95 27.33 10.05
C ALA A 151 2.10 28.53 10.48
N MET A 152 0.76 28.42 10.43
CA MET A 152 -0.14 29.46 10.90
C MET A 152 -0.11 29.61 12.44
N ALA A 153 0.02 28.53 13.19
CA ALA A 153 0.15 28.55 14.63
C ALA A 153 1.49 29.22 15.06
N LEU A 154 2.60 28.93 14.35
CA LEU A 154 3.90 29.55 14.59
C LEU A 154 3.96 31.04 14.21
N GLN A 155 3.20 31.48 13.19
CA GLN A 155 3.06 32.89 12.84
C GLN A 155 2.33 33.70 13.91
N GLN A 156 1.41 33.09 14.65
CA GLN A 156 0.69 33.72 15.75
C GLN A 156 1.59 33.93 16.99
N ASP A 157 2.70 33.18 17.10
CA ASP A 157 3.65 33.24 18.20
C ASP A 157 4.90 34.11 17.88
N GLY A 158 4.88 34.90 16.80
CA GLY A 158 5.92 35.91 16.48
C GLY A 158 7.23 35.34 15.91
N SER A 159 7.31 34.05 15.65
CA SER A 159 8.49 33.38 15.06
C SER A 159 8.28 33.16 13.57
N ALA A 160 8.71 34.14 12.76
CA ALA A 160 8.61 34.04 11.29
C ALA A 160 9.69 33.11 10.72
N LEU A 161 9.49 31.82 10.84
CA LEU A 161 10.20 30.84 10.02
C LEU A 161 9.47 30.70 8.67
N LYS A 162 10.11 31.14 7.58
CA LYS A 162 9.66 30.91 6.22
C LYS A 162 9.61 29.40 5.99
N ALA A 163 8.43 28.81 6.11
CA ALA A 163 8.19 27.46 5.63
C ALA A 163 8.30 27.48 4.11
N GLU A 164 9.42 27.06 3.54
CA GLU A 164 9.55 26.82 2.10
C GLU A 164 8.64 25.66 1.68
N PHE A 165 7.45 26.02 1.22
CA PHE A 165 6.51 25.09 0.61
C PHE A 165 7.05 24.65 -0.77
N SER A 166 7.90 23.65 -0.81
CA SER A 166 8.35 23.05 -2.06
C SER A 166 7.46 21.88 -2.45
N ILE A 167 6.49 22.12 -3.32
CA ILE A 167 5.66 21.08 -3.98
C ILE A 167 6.57 20.02 -4.62
N LYS A 168 7.77 20.39 -5.09
CA LYS A 168 8.76 19.47 -5.63
C LYS A 168 9.22 18.40 -4.64
N LYS A 169 9.26 18.67 -3.33
CA LYS A 169 9.66 17.70 -2.30
C LYS A 169 8.55 16.71 -1.95
N ILE A 170 7.28 17.09 -2.16
CA ILE A 170 6.11 16.30 -1.79
C ILE A 170 5.67 15.40 -2.96
N PHE A 171 5.98 15.83 -4.19
CA PHE A 171 5.63 15.06 -5.38
C PHE A 171 6.49 13.78 -5.45
N PRO A 172 5.87 12.60 -5.53
CA PRO A 172 6.58 11.32 -5.54
C PRO A 172 7.25 11.06 -6.91
N TRP A 173 8.37 11.73 -7.15
CA TRP A 173 9.14 11.66 -8.41
C TRP A 173 9.55 10.24 -8.79
N PHE A 174 9.68 9.35 -7.79
CA PHE A 174 9.99 7.93 -8.01
C PHE A 174 8.89 7.21 -8.82
N ILE A 175 7.63 7.65 -8.73
CA ILE A 175 6.54 7.08 -9.55
C ILE A 175 6.79 7.36 -11.02
N LEU A 176 7.16 8.61 -11.36
CA LEU A 176 7.51 8.95 -12.74
C LEU A 176 8.75 8.19 -13.22
N GLY A 177 9.77 8.06 -12.35
CA GLY A 177 10.96 7.26 -12.64
C GLY A 177 10.63 5.79 -12.87
N SER A 178 9.79 5.20 -12.03
CA SER A 178 9.35 3.81 -12.14
C SER A 178 8.55 3.56 -13.41
N VAL A 179 7.59 4.41 -13.73
CA VAL A 179 6.77 4.30 -14.95
C VAL A 179 7.64 4.45 -16.20
N SER A 180 8.55 5.44 -16.21
CA SER A 180 9.48 5.66 -17.33
C SER A 180 10.41 4.47 -17.54
N TYR A 181 10.96 3.91 -16.44
CA TYR A 181 11.82 2.74 -16.50
C TYR A 181 11.07 1.50 -17.03
N THR A 182 9.85 1.27 -16.54
CA THR A 182 9.02 0.15 -16.99
C THR A 182 8.68 0.29 -18.49
N HIS A 183 8.38 1.51 -18.93
CA HIS A 183 8.07 1.78 -20.33
C HIS A 183 9.27 1.59 -21.25
N LEU A 184 10.46 2.07 -20.86
CA LEU A 184 11.69 1.86 -21.60
C LEU A 184 12.06 0.38 -21.70
N ARG A 185 11.97 -0.35 -20.60
CA ARG A 185 12.29 -1.79 -20.58
C ARG A 185 11.31 -2.63 -21.40
N ALA A 186 10.04 -2.25 -21.44
CA ALA A 186 9.05 -2.90 -22.31
C ALA A 186 9.40 -2.75 -23.79
N HIS A 187 9.93 -1.59 -24.20
CA HIS A 187 10.42 -1.35 -25.55
C HIS A 187 11.66 -2.18 -25.89
N GLU A 188 12.62 -2.30 -24.96
CA GLU A 188 13.82 -3.14 -25.17
C GLU A 188 13.45 -4.63 -25.28
N THR A 189 12.48 -5.11 -24.50
CA THR A 189 12.04 -6.51 -24.56
C THR A 189 11.35 -6.83 -25.88
N LEU A 190 10.55 -5.91 -26.41
CA LEU A 190 9.92 -6.05 -27.74
C LEU A 190 10.95 -6.03 -28.87
N ALA A 191 12.00 -5.21 -28.77
CA ALA A 191 13.07 -5.14 -29.77
C ALA A 191 13.95 -6.42 -29.78
N ASN A 192 14.03 -7.14 -28.66
CA ASN A 192 14.81 -8.39 -28.57
C ASN A 192 14.00 -9.64 -28.95
N LEU A 193 12.70 -9.52 -29.25
CA LEU A 193 11.82 -10.60 -29.70
C LEU A 193 11.62 -10.65 -31.21
N VAL A 194 12.24 -9.74 -31.98
CA VAL A 194 12.31 -9.69 -33.43
C VAL A 194 13.74 -9.97 -33.88
#